data_9f8e0d832f3dc74f621a647e742a0683
#
_entry.id   9f8e0d832f3dc74f621a647e742a0683
#
_cell.length_a   1.000
_cell.length_b   1.000
_cell.length_c   1.000
_cell.angle_alpha   90.00
_cell.angle_beta   90.00
_cell.angle_gamma   90.00
#
_symmetry.space_group_name_H-M   'P 1'
#
loop_
_entity.id
_entity.type
_entity.pdbx_description
1 polymer ?
#
loop_
_entity_poly.entity_id
_entity_poly.type
_entity_poly.pdbx_seq_one_letter_code
_entity_poly.pdbx_strand_id
1 'polypeptide(L)'
;MSSSLWTPPNLLSLSRVVIAPFVIIALSVDSLAGTLVAVALVILAGITDGLDGYLARKSGQSDRIGATIDPLADKVFAVIVVVGLILYRDFPLWLAGLIIVRDLLIVSAGAILVKQRDAVMPSNLTGKYAFASIAVLMGSATIRFDYGTQFLTWVCAVLLIASMINYTRVFVAVRSGKSTPLFVDSPMKRQMGLIGILAVAGWLGVDFVK
;
A
#
# COMPACT_ATOMS: atom_id res chain seq x y z
N MET A 1 0.29 -30.93 -11.37
CA MET A 1 0.42 -29.67 -12.14
C MET A 1 1.62 -28.94 -11.58
N SER A 2 2.69 -28.81 -12.37
CA SER A 2 3.92 -28.13 -11.94
C SER A 2 3.63 -26.64 -11.74
N SER A 3 3.73 -26.18 -10.52
CA SER A 3 3.68 -24.76 -10.18
C SER A 3 4.92 -24.09 -10.77
N SER A 4 4.76 -23.41 -11.90
CA SER A 4 5.87 -22.71 -12.56
C SER A 4 6.00 -21.30 -11.95
N LEU A 5 7.18 -20.98 -11.42
CA LEU A 5 7.54 -19.64 -11.00
C LEU A 5 7.52 -18.64 -12.16
N TRP A 6 7.63 -19.13 -13.39
CA TRP A 6 7.77 -18.35 -14.63
C TRP A 6 6.43 -18.09 -15.34
N THR A 7 5.37 -17.82 -14.56
CA THR A 7 4.12 -17.35 -15.15
C THR A 7 4.16 -15.83 -15.40
N PRO A 8 3.50 -15.32 -16.45
CA PRO A 8 3.49 -13.87 -16.73
C PRO A 8 3.11 -12.98 -15.54
N PRO A 9 2.09 -13.32 -14.70
CA PRO A 9 1.80 -12.55 -13.50
C PRO A 9 2.96 -12.54 -12.50
N ASN A 10 3.58 -13.69 -12.22
CA ASN A 10 4.69 -13.79 -11.27
C ASN A 10 5.93 -12.99 -11.72
N LEU A 11 6.19 -12.95 -13.04
CA LEU A 11 7.28 -12.13 -13.60
C LEU A 11 7.02 -10.64 -13.42
N LEU A 12 5.77 -10.20 -13.56
CA LEU A 12 5.39 -8.80 -13.31
C LEU A 12 5.56 -8.44 -11.83
N SER A 13 5.14 -9.30 -10.89
CA SER A 13 5.36 -9.09 -9.46
C SER A 13 6.85 -9.02 -9.12
N LEU A 14 7.68 -9.91 -9.67
CA LEU A 14 9.13 -9.90 -9.47
C LEU A 14 9.81 -8.67 -10.09
N SER A 15 9.30 -8.12 -11.19
CA SER A 15 9.85 -6.93 -11.82
C SER A 15 9.84 -5.72 -10.86
N ARG A 16 8.87 -5.62 -9.96
CA ARG A 16 8.82 -4.57 -8.93
C ARG A 16 10.01 -4.65 -7.96
N VAL A 17 10.40 -5.86 -7.57
CA VAL A 17 11.59 -6.05 -6.71
C VAL A 17 12.86 -5.61 -7.42
N VAL A 18 12.94 -5.83 -8.74
CA VAL A 18 14.07 -5.37 -9.57
C VAL A 18 14.05 -3.85 -9.76
N ILE A 19 12.87 -3.24 -9.92
CA ILE A 19 12.71 -1.78 -10.09
C ILE A 19 13.07 -1.03 -8.79
N ALA A 20 12.81 -1.59 -7.62
CA ALA A 20 12.96 -0.92 -6.33
C ALA A 20 14.35 -0.31 -6.07
N PRO A 21 15.49 -0.99 -6.32
CA PRO A 21 16.83 -0.40 -6.17
C PRO A 21 17.06 0.81 -7.08
N PHE A 22 16.50 0.80 -8.28
CA PHE A 22 16.62 1.92 -9.22
C PHE A 22 15.83 3.14 -8.75
N VAL A 23 14.72 2.94 -8.01
CA VAL A 23 14.03 4.06 -7.35
C VAL A 23 14.94 4.71 -6.32
N ILE A 24 15.65 3.94 -5.48
CA ILE A 24 16.62 4.49 -4.51
C ILE A 24 17.72 5.28 -5.22
N ILE A 25 18.30 4.71 -6.28
CA ILE A 25 19.35 5.39 -7.06
C ILE A 25 18.81 6.69 -7.64
N ALA A 26 17.61 6.70 -8.19
CA ALA A 26 16.99 7.91 -8.72
C ALA A 26 16.72 8.95 -7.62
N LEU A 27 16.27 8.52 -6.42
CA LEU A 27 16.05 9.39 -5.26
C LEU A 27 17.37 9.98 -4.71
N SER A 28 18.49 9.26 -4.84
CA SER A 28 19.80 9.75 -4.40
C SER A 28 20.36 10.88 -5.26
N VAL A 29 19.87 11.01 -6.50
CA VAL A 29 20.25 12.10 -7.39
C VAL A 29 19.41 13.35 -7.04
N ASP A 30 20.08 14.36 -6.46
CA ASP A 30 19.43 15.61 -6.06
C ASP A 30 19.22 16.54 -7.24
N SER A 31 18.30 16.15 -8.15
CA SER A 31 17.94 16.90 -9.34
C SER A 31 16.50 16.65 -9.77
N LEU A 32 15.96 17.56 -10.59
CA LEU A 32 14.64 17.36 -11.21
C LEU A 32 14.62 16.07 -12.05
N ALA A 33 15.68 15.76 -12.77
CA ALA A 33 15.77 14.54 -13.56
C ALA A 33 15.70 13.28 -12.67
N GLY A 34 16.42 13.25 -11.55
CA GLY A 34 16.36 12.16 -10.58
C GLY A 34 14.94 11.99 -10.00
N THR A 35 14.29 13.09 -9.66
CA THR A 35 12.89 13.07 -9.17
C THR A 35 11.93 12.52 -10.23
N LEU A 36 12.02 12.98 -11.48
CA LEU A 36 11.16 12.50 -12.58
C LEU A 36 11.38 11.01 -12.86
N VAL A 37 12.62 10.55 -12.84
CA VAL A 37 12.94 9.12 -12.99
C VAL A 37 12.36 8.31 -11.84
N ALA A 38 12.50 8.75 -10.59
CA ALA A 38 11.91 8.07 -9.43
C ALA A 38 10.39 7.96 -9.57
N VAL A 39 9.72 9.06 -9.92
CA VAL A 39 8.26 9.06 -10.16
C VAL A 39 7.86 8.11 -11.28
N ALA A 40 8.57 8.14 -12.41
CA ALA A 40 8.30 7.25 -13.54
C ALA A 40 8.43 5.77 -13.14
N LEU A 41 9.45 5.42 -12.37
CA LEU A 41 9.67 4.06 -11.88
C LEU A 41 8.58 3.61 -10.90
N VAL A 42 8.13 4.48 -9.99
CA VAL A 42 7.02 4.20 -9.05
C VAL A 42 5.70 4.01 -9.81
N ILE A 43 5.42 4.86 -10.81
CA ILE A 43 4.24 4.70 -11.67
C ILE A 43 4.32 3.39 -12.47
N LEU A 44 5.46 3.07 -13.03
CA LEU A 44 5.68 1.81 -13.76
C LEU A 44 5.42 0.60 -12.85
N ALA A 45 5.93 0.63 -11.62
CA ALA A 45 5.65 -0.42 -10.63
C ALA A 45 4.15 -0.55 -10.30
N GLY A 46 3.43 0.57 -10.17
CA GLY A 46 1.98 0.56 -9.97
C GLY A 46 1.20 0.02 -11.17
N ILE A 47 1.64 0.31 -12.39
CA ILE A 47 1.03 -0.23 -13.62
C ILE A 47 1.25 -1.74 -13.70
N THR A 48 2.46 -2.23 -13.40
CA THR A 48 2.76 -3.67 -13.39
C THR A 48 1.91 -4.42 -12.37
N ASP A 49 1.67 -3.84 -11.18
CA ASP A 49 0.76 -4.37 -10.15
C ASP A 49 -0.70 -4.48 -10.64
N GLY A 50 -1.19 -3.46 -11.32
CA GLY A 50 -2.53 -3.49 -11.91
C GLY A 50 -2.66 -4.54 -13.03
N LEU A 51 -1.62 -4.71 -13.83
CA LEU A 51 -1.59 -5.65 -14.95
C LEU A 51 -1.52 -7.11 -14.50
N ASP A 52 -0.69 -7.45 -13.50
CA ASP A 52 -0.60 -8.83 -13.00
C ASP A 52 -1.92 -9.26 -12.36
N GLY A 53 -2.56 -8.41 -11.57
CA GLY A 53 -3.89 -8.65 -11.02
C GLY A 53 -4.98 -8.83 -12.10
N TYR A 54 -4.90 -8.09 -13.22
CA TYR A 54 -5.81 -8.26 -14.34
C TYR A 54 -5.57 -9.59 -15.07
N LEU A 55 -4.29 -9.90 -15.37
CA LEU A 55 -3.91 -11.14 -16.05
C LEU A 55 -4.23 -12.39 -15.23
N ALA A 56 -3.99 -12.36 -13.93
CA ALA A 56 -4.32 -13.45 -13.01
C ALA A 56 -5.83 -13.77 -13.02
N ARG A 57 -6.68 -12.74 -12.99
CA ARG A 57 -8.15 -12.91 -13.09
C ARG A 57 -8.59 -13.45 -14.43
N LYS A 58 -7.96 -13.02 -15.54
CA LYS A 58 -8.32 -13.42 -16.90
C LYS A 58 -7.88 -14.85 -17.24
N SER A 59 -6.73 -15.27 -16.73
CA SER A 59 -6.17 -16.60 -17.00
C SER A 59 -6.82 -17.74 -16.20
N GLY A 60 -7.60 -17.41 -15.15
CA GLY A 60 -8.19 -18.43 -14.26
C GLY A 60 -7.13 -19.24 -13.49
N GLN A 61 -5.86 -18.93 -13.65
CA GLN A 61 -4.73 -19.57 -13.00
C GLN A 61 -4.45 -18.88 -11.66
N SER A 62 -5.22 -19.22 -10.63
CA SER A 62 -4.79 -18.93 -9.27
C SER A 62 -3.73 -19.95 -8.86
N ASP A 63 -2.49 -19.72 -9.26
CA ASP A 63 -1.37 -20.55 -8.81
C ASP A 63 -1.11 -20.21 -7.33
N ARG A 64 -1.08 -21.24 -6.45
CA ARG A 64 -0.83 -21.06 -5.00
C ARG A 64 0.48 -20.30 -4.73
N ILE A 65 1.46 -20.47 -5.59
CA ILE A 65 2.76 -19.80 -5.48
C ILE A 65 2.62 -18.32 -5.85
N GLY A 66 1.96 -17.99 -6.96
CA GLY A 66 1.71 -16.60 -7.38
C GLY A 66 0.95 -15.80 -6.33
N ALA A 67 -0.09 -16.37 -5.73
CA ALA A 67 -0.85 -15.76 -4.65
C ALA A 67 -0.01 -15.40 -3.40
N THR A 68 1.19 -16.00 -3.26
CA THR A 68 2.11 -15.69 -2.16
C THR A 68 3.21 -14.72 -2.59
N ILE A 69 3.72 -14.85 -3.83
CA ILE A 69 4.80 -14.02 -4.36
C ILE A 69 4.35 -12.57 -4.49
N ASP A 70 3.14 -12.34 -4.97
CA ASP A 70 2.59 -11.01 -5.25
C ASP A 70 2.56 -10.11 -4.00
N PRO A 71 1.89 -10.48 -2.88
CA PRO A 71 1.92 -9.69 -1.66
C PRO A 71 3.32 -9.52 -1.05
N LEU A 72 4.23 -10.48 -1.29
CA LEU A 72 5.60 -10.38 -0.80
C LEU A 72 6.41 -9.37 -1.61
N ALA A 73 6.31 -9.43 -2.94
CA ALA A 73 6.98 -8.49 -3.84
C ALA A 73 6.54 -7.04 -3.57
N ASP A 74 5.24 -6.83 -3.35
CA ASP A 74 4.67 -5.51 -2.99
C ASP A 74 5.27 -4.97 -1.69
N LYS A 75 5.34 -5.80 -0.68
CA LYS A 75 5.91 -5.38 0.62
C LYS A 75 7.40 -5.08 0.50
N VAL A 76 8.16 -5.90 -0.22
CA VAL A 76 9.59 -5.67 -0.45
C VAL A 76 9.79 -4.37 -1.22
N PHE A 77 9.01 -4.13 -2.29
CA PHE A 77 9.04 -2.88 -3.04
C PHE A 77 8.73 -1.67 -2.13
N ALA A 78 7.63 -1.72 -1.38
CA ALA A 78 7.23 -0.63 -0.50
C ALA A 78 8.28 -0.32 0.57
N VAL A 79 8.87 -1.35 1.20
CA VAL A 79 9.93 -1.18 2.20
C VAL A 79 11.16 -0.51 1.59
N ILE A 80 11.61 -0.96 0.41
CA ILE A 80 12.78 -0.40 -0.27
C ILE A 80 12.53 1.07 -0.63
N VAL A 81 11.35 1.40 -1.17
CA VAL A 81 11.00 2.80 -1.51
C VAL A 81 10.94 3.66 -0.26
N VAL A 82 10.32 3.19 0.83
CA VAL A 82 10.26 3.92 2.11
C VAL A 82 11.67 4.18 2.67
N VAL A 83 12.56 3.19 2.59
CA VAL A 83 13.97 3.39 2.98
C VAL A 83 14.63 4.48 2.13
N GLY A 84 14.43 4.47 0.83
CA GLY A 84 14.93 5.53 -0.07
C GLY A 84 14.37 6.91 0.30
N LEU A 85 13.07 7.00 0.61
CA LEU A 85 12.45 8.25 1.05
C LEU A 85 12.98 8.75 2.40
N ILE A 86 13.25 7.85 3.34
CA ILE A 86 13.88 8.19 4.63
C ILE A 86 15.29 8.76 4.40
N LEU A 87 16.07 8.13 3.52
CA LEU A 87 17.47 8.51 3.28
C LEU A 87 17.63 9.81 2.49
N TYR A 88 16.70 10.11 1.56
CA TYR A 88 16.90 11.17 0.56
C TYR A 88 15.77 12.20 0.48
N ARG A 89 14.68 12.03 1.24
CA ARG A 89 13.48 12.89 1.17
C ARG A 89 12.88 13.23 2.54
N ASP A 90 13.66 13.10 3.62
CA ASP A 90 13.25 13.45 4.99
C ASP A 90 11.92 12.81 5.42
N PHE A 91 11.61 11.62 4.88
CA PHE A 91 10.39 10.91 5.24
C PHE A 91 10.42 10.54 6.74
N PRO A 92 9.36 10.83 7.50
CA PRO A 92 9.40 10.69 8.95
C PRO A 92 9.52 9.24 9.40
N LEU A 93 10.63 8.92 10.07
CA LEU A 93 10.96 7.57 10.55
C LEU A 93 9.88 6.98 11.47
N TRP A 94 9.26 7.83 12.31
CA TRP A 94 8.18 7.39 13.21
C TRP A 94 6.96 6.89 12.44
N LEU A 95 6.64 7.51 11.28
CA LEU A 95 5.53 7.09 10.44
C LEU A 95 5.83 5.77 9.71
N ALA A 96 7.08 5.61 9.23
CA ALA A 96 7.53 4.33 8.69
C ALA A 96 7.39 3.20 9.73
N GLY A 97 7.78 3.46 10.98
CA GLY A 97 7.57 2.54 12.10
C GLY A 97 6.09 2.22 12.33
N LEU A 98 5.20 3.21 12.26
CA LEU A 98 3.76 3.02 12.42
C LEU A 98 3.17 2.14 11.29
N ILE A 99 3.62 2.32 10.05
CA ILE A 99 3.21 1.49 8.90
C ILE A 99 3.62 0.03 9.15
N ILE A 100 4.86 -0.20 9.57
CA ILE A 100 5.38 -1.56 9.85
C ILE A 100 4.60 -2.22 11.00
N VAL A 101 4.39 -1.51 12.11
CA VAL A 101 3.62 -2.02 13.26
C VAL A 101 2.21 -2.40 12.84
N ARG A 102 1.54 -1.55 12.08
CA ARG A 102 0.20 -1.83 11.56
C ARG A 102 0.17 -3.07 10.68
N ASP A 103 1.12 -3.22 9.76
CA ASP A 103 1.18 -4.37 8.85
C ASP A 103 1.46 -5.67 9.60
N LEU A 104 2.38 -5.65 10.57
CA LEU A 104 2.65 -6.80 11.45
C LEU A 104 1.42 -7.19 12.27
N LEU A 105 0.67 -6.20 12.78
CA LEU A 105 -0.57 -6.43 13.51
C LEU A 105 -1.61 -7.16 12.64
N ILE A 106 -1.81 -6.72 11.40
CA ILE A 106 -2.78 -7.33 10.49
C ILE A 106 -2.36 -8.74 10.11
N VAL A 107 -1.09 -8.95 9.77
CA VAL A 107 -0.58 -10.28 9.38
C VAL A 107 -0.65 -11.26 10.55
N SER A 108 -0.21 -10.84 11.74
CA SER A 108 -0.26 -11.70 12.94
C SER A 108 -1.69 -12.04 13.36
N ALA A 109 -2.58 -11.04 13.36
CA ALA A 109 -3.99 -11.26 13.65
C ALA A 109 -4.65 -12.21 12.64
N GLY A 110 -4.37 -12.04 11.35
CA GLY A 110 -4.85 -12.93 10.29
C GLY A 110 -4.34 -14.37 10.46
N ALA A 111 -3.06 -14.55 10.72
CA ALA A 111 -2.46 -15.87 10.95
C ALA A 111 -3.07 -16.59 12.17
N ILE A 112 -3.32 -15.86 13.26
CA ILE A 112 -3.96 -16.42 14.46
C ILE A 112 -5.40 -16.87 14.16
N LEU A 113 -6.18 -16.06 13.43
CA LEU A 113 -7.57 -16.39 13.10
C LEU A 113 -7.67 -17.62 12.19
N VAL A 114 -6.83 -17.70 11.16
CA VAL A 114 -6.75 -18.88 10.28
C VAL A 114 -6.44 -20.14 11.09
N LYS A 115 -5.44 -20.08 12.00
CA LYS A 115 -5.03 -21.24 12.80
C LYS A 115 -6.07 -21.67 13.84
N GLN A 116 -6.81 -20.72 14.44
CA GLN A 116 -7.70 -21.02 15.59
C GLN A 116 -9.16 -21.23 15.18
N ARG A 117 -9.63 -20.64 14.10
CA ARG A 117 -11.05 -20.58 13.73
C ARG A 117 -11.34 -20.90 12.28
N ASP A 118 -10.33 -21.24 11.47
CA ASP A 118 -10.48 -21.43 10.01
C ASP A 118 -11.15 -20.20 9.33
N ALA A 119 -10.97 -19.01 9.93
CA ALA A 119 -11.63 -17.80 9.53
C ALA A 119 -10.63 -16.84 8.88
N VAL A 120 -11.03 -16.27 7.74
CA VAL A 120 -10.25 -15.26 7.05
C VAL A 120 -10.68 -13.87 7.53
N MET A 121 -9.69 -13.02 7.81
CA MET A 121 -9.97 -11.65 8.24
C MET A 121 -10.57 -10.84 7.09
N PRO A 122 -11.78 -10.28 7.24
CA PRO A 122 -12.40 -9.53 6.16
C PRO A 122 -11.64 -8.21 5.91
N SER A 123 -11.49 -7.84 4.64
CA SER A 123 -10.94 -6.52 4.30
C SER A 123 -11.92 -5.43 4.73
N ASN A 124 -11.38 -4.34 5.27
CA ASN A 124 -12.20 -3.21 5.71
C ASN A 124 -11.85 -1.91 4.97
N LEU A 125 -12.79 -0.97 4.92
CA LEU A 125 -12.63 0.32 4.24
C LEU A 125 -11.50 1.16 4.83
N THR A 126 -11.37 1.18 6.16
CA THR A 126 -10.32 1.97 6.82
C THR A 126 -8.93 1.49 6.42
N GLY A 127 -8.75 0.17 6.21
CA GLY A 127 -7.52 -0.39 5.69
C GLY A 127 -7.22 0.06 4.26
N LYS A 128 -8.24 0.12 3.40
CA LYS A 128 -8.09 0.59 2.01
C LYS A 128 -7.71 2.07 1.96
N TYR A 129 -8.35 2.91 2.79
CA TYR A 129 -8.00 4.35 2.86
C TYR A 129 -6.62 4.60 3.46
N ALA A 130 -6.24 3.84 4.50
CA ALA A 130 -4.89 3.91 5.04
C ALA A 130 -3.84 3.55 3.97
N PHE A 131 -4.06 2.49 3.19
CA PHE A 131 -3.17 2.11 2.10
C PHE A 131 -3.10 3.18 1.00
N ALA A 132 -4.24 3.71 0.57
CA ALA A 132 -4.28 4.78 -0.42
C ALA A 132 -3.56 6.06 0.07
N SER A 133 -3.73 6.41 1.36
CA SER A 133 -3.04 7.58 1.94
C SER A 133 -1.52 7.40 2.00
N ILE A 134 -1.03 6.17 2.26
CA ILE A 134 0.40 5.87 2.18
C ILE A 134 0.92 6.10 0.76
N ALA A 135 0.22 5.60 -0.26
CA ALA A 135 0.64 5.76 -1.66
C ALA A 135 0.70 7.23 -2.07
N VAL A 136 -0.32 8.03 -1.71
CA VAL A 136 -0.35 9.49 -2.00
C VAL A 136 0.76 10.21 -1.24
N LEU A 137 1.02 9.87 0.03
CA LEU A 137 2.10 10.44 0.82
C LEU A 137 3.47 10.12 0.23
N MET A 138 3.71 8.87 -0.17
CA MET A 138 4.96 8.47 -0.82
C MET A 138 5.17 9.23 -2.14
N GLY A 139 4.12 9.42 -2.92
CA GLY A 139 4.14 10.25 -4.12
C GLY A 139 4.52 11.69 -3.82
N SER A 140 3.88 12.32 -2.83
CA SER A 140 4.16 13.69 -2.38
C SER A 140 5.61 13.84 -1.92
N ALA A 141 6.12 12.91 -1.11
CA ALA A 141 7.51 12.91 -0.65
C ALA A 141 8.50 12.73 -1.83
N THR A 142 8.17 11.88 -2.80
CA THR A 142 9.00 11.67 -3.98
C THR A 142 9.19 12.95 -4.79
N ILE A 143 8.12 13.75 -4.99
CA ILE A 143 8.16 15.00 -5.75
C ILE A 143 8.63 16.20 -4.94
N ARG A 144 8.99 16.02 -3.66
CA ARG A 144 9.42 17.10 -2.72
C ARG A 144 8.36 18.17 -2.51
N PHE A 145 7.11 17.79 -2.43
CA PHE A 145 6.02 18.69 -2.09
C PHE A 145 5.88 18.82 -0.56
N ASP A 146 6.74 19.61 0.08
CA ASP A 146 6.96 19.63 1.53
C ASP A 146 5.69 19.93 2.34
N TYR A 147 4.91 20.96 1.95
CA TYR A 147 3.64 21.28 2.61
C TYR A 147 2.62 20.14 2.50
N GLY A 148 2.49 19.57 1.30
CA GLY A 148 1.62 18.43 1.07
C GLY A 148 2.09 17.20 1.84
N THR A 149 3.38 16.93 1.86
CA THR A 149 3.96 15.80 2.60
C THR A 149 3.71 15.95 4.09
N GLN A 150 3.88 17.14 4.66
CA GLN A 150 3.60 17.38 6.08
C GLN A 150 2.12 17.19 6.43
N PHE A 151 1.21 17.73 5.64
CA PHE A 151 -0.23 17.54 5.82
C PHE A 151 -0.63 16.06 5.68
N LEU A 152 -0.18 15.41 4.61
CA LEU A 152 -0.48 14.01 4.35
C LEU A 152 0.11 13.06 5.39
N THR A 153 1.23 13.40 6.02
CA THR A 153 1.83 12.66 7.13
C THR A 153 0.82 12.52 8.28
N TRP A 154 0.18 13.61 8.69
CA TRP A 154 -0.82 13.58 9.76
C TRP A 154 -2.10 12.87 9.35
N VAL A 155 -2.59 13.10 8.12
CA VAL A 155 -3.76 12.37 7.59
C VAL A 155 -3.49 10.87 7.55
N CYS A 156 -2.32 10.46 7.06
CA CYS A 156 -1.90 9.08 7.01
C CYS A 156 -1.81 8.47 8.42
N ALA A 157 -1.21 9.17 9.39
CA ALA A 157 -1.11 8.72 10.77
C ALA A 157 -2.49 8.45 11.40
N VAL A 158 -3.44 9.37 11.23
CA VAL A 158 -4.81 9.21 11.72
C VAL A 158 -5.49 8.00 11.08
N LEU A 159 -5.36 7.82 9.76
CA LEU A 159 -5.95 6.69 9.06
C LEU A 159 -5.31 5.35 9.43
N LEU A 160 -3.98 5.33 9.67
CA LEU A 160 -3.28 4.15 10.15
C LEU A 160 -3.77 3.74 11.55
N ILE A 161 -3.87 4.69 12.48
CA ILE A 161 -4.37 4.44 13.84
C ILE A 161 -5.83 3.96 13.79
N ALA A 162 -6.68 4.62 13.02
CA ALA A 162 -8.07 4.20 12.82
C ALA A 162 -8.17 2.79 12.23
N SER A 163 -7.29 2.46 11.27
CA SER A 163 -7.18 1.13 10.70
C SER A 163 -6.78 0.10 11.76
N MET A 164 -5.76 0.38 12.58
CA MET A 164 -5.31 -0.52 13.66
C MET A 164 -6.43 -0.78 14.67
N ILE A 165 -7.13 0.26 15.12
CA ILE A 165 -8.26 0.13 16.06
C ILE A 165 -9.35 -0.75 15.45
N ASN A 166 -9.69 -0.52 14.17
CA ASN A 166 -10.75 -1.27 13.51
C ASN A 166 -10.36 -2.75 13.31
N TYR A 167 -9.13 -3.02 12.88
CA TYR A 167 -8.63 -4.40 12.78
C TYR A 167 -8.60 -5.12 14.12
N THR A 168 -8.21 -4.45 15.20
CA THR A 168 -8.24 -5.02 16.56
C THR A 168 -9.67 -5.35 17.00
N ARG A 169 -10.64 -4.45 16.73
CA ARG A 169 -12.06 -4.70 17.01
C ARG A 169 -12.61 -5.92 16.25
N VAL A 170 -12.31 -6.00 14.96
CA VAL A 170 -12.71 -7.14 14.12
C VAL A 170 -12.07 -8.43 14.62
N PHE A 171 -10.78 -8.41 14.95
CA PHE A 171 -10.09 -9.57 15.52
C PHE A 171 -10.75 -10.07 16.80
N VAL A 172 -11.04 -9.19 17.75
CA VAL A 172 -11.69 -9.53 19.01
C VAL A 172 -13.10 -10.08 18.78
N ALA A 173 -13.88 -9.47 17.86
CA ALA A 173 -15.22 -9.94 17.52
C ALA A 173 -15.21 -11.35 16.92
N VAL A 174 -14.36 -11.61 15.93
CA VAL A 174 -14.22 -12.93 15.30
C VAL A 174 -13.75 -13.97 16.32
N ARG A 175 -12.78 -13.63 17.18
CA ARG A 175 -12.29 -14.53 18.21
C ARG A 175 -13.36 -14.88 19.25
N SER A 176 -14.25 -13.93 19.59
CA SER A 176 -15.33 -14.15 20.56
C SER A 176 -16.59 -14.79 19.96
N GLY A 177 -16.59 -15.13 18.65
CA GLY A 177 -17.75 -15.73 17.95
C GLY A 177 -18.95 -14.78 17.81
N LYS A 178 -18.76 -13.47 18.05
CA LYS A 178 -19.77 -12.45 17.82
C LYS A 178 -19.81 -12.08 16.34
N SER A 179 -21.02 -11.80 15.82
CA SER A 179 -21.15 -11.23 14.49
C SER A 179 -20.32 -9.94 14.43
N THR A 180 -19.37 -9.90 13.50
CA THR A 180 -18.55 -8.69 13.29
C THR A 180 -19.49 -7.54 12.97
N PRO A 181 -19.40 -6.38 13.66
CA PRO A 181 -19.95 -5.15 13.14
C PRO A 181 -19.12 -4.79 11.90
N LEU A 182 -19.44 -5.45 10.80
CA LEU A 182 -18.91 -5.07 9.51
C LEU A 182 -19.31 -3.60 9.32
N PHE A 183 -18.35 -2.71 9.24
CA PHE A 183 -18.52 -1.49 8.50
C PHE A 183 -18.78 -1.93 7.06
N VAL A 184 -20.05 -2.30 6.80
CA VAL A 184 -20.51 -2.72 5.49
C VAL A 184 -20.11 -1.62 4.54
N ASP A 185 -19.43 -2.00 3.45
CA ASP A 185 -19.11 -1.16 2.32
C ASP A 185 -20.41 -0.55 1.76
N SER A 186 -20.96 0.47 2.40
CA SER A 186 -22.06 1.20 1.81
C SER A 186 -21.50 1.97 0.61
N PRO A 187 -22.18 1.91 -0.55
CA PRO A 187 -21.72 2.60 -1.77
C PRO A 187 -21.44 4.09 -1.52
N MET A 188 -22.20 4.71 -0.62
CA MET A 188 -22.06 6.11 -0.24
C MET A 188 -20.75 6.42 0.50
N LYS A 189 -20.32 5.55 1.42
CA LYS A 189 -19.04 5.74 2.15
C LYS A 189 -17.83 5.54 1.23
N ARG A 190 -17.95 4.64 0.25
CA ARG A 190 -16.93 4.45 -0.78
C ARG A 190 -16.78 5.68 -1.67
N GLN A 191 -17.90 6.31 -2.05
CA GLN A 191 -17.89 7.55 -2.85
C GLN A 191 -17.32 8.74 -2.05
N MET A 192 -17.69 8.91 -0.78
CA MET A 192 -17.14 9.97 0.08
C MET A 192 -15.62 9.84 0.27
N GLY A 193 -15.11 8.62 0.42
CA GLY A 193 -13.67 8.40 0.51
C GLY A 193 -12.93 8.71 -0.79
N LEU A 194 -13.49 8.34 -1.93
CA LEU A 194 -12.96 8.67 -3.26
C LEU A 194 -12.94 10.19 -3.49
N ILE A 195 -14.02 10.88 -3.13
CA ILE A 195 -14.10 12.34 -3.20
C ILE A 195 -13.03 13.00 -2.31
N GLY A 196 -12.82 12.49 -1.08
CA GLY A 196 -11.78 12.98 -0.19
C GLY A 196 -10.37 12.82 -0.78
N ILE A 197 -10.07 11.66 -1.36
CA ILE A 197 -8.77 11.40 -2.02
C ILE A 197 -8.59 12.30 -3.25
N LEU A 198 -9.64 12.47 -4.07
CA LEU A 198 -9.60 13.33 -5.25
C LEU A 198 -9.49 14.81 -4.87
N ALA A 199 -10.14 15.25 -3.78
CA ALA A 199 -10.02 16.62 -3.28
C ALA A 199 -8.59 16.91 -2.79
N VAL A 200 -7.96 15.95 -2.08
CA VAL A 200 -6.56 16.08 -1.65
C VAL A 200 -5.62 16.07 -2.85
N ALA A 201 -5.83 15.19 -3.82
CA ALA A 201 -5.04 15.15 -5.04
C ALA A 201 -5.21 16.43 -5.89
N GLY A 202 -6.43 16.96 -5.96
CA GLY A 202 -6.71 18.23 -6.64
C GLY A 202 -6.04 19.42 -5.95
N TRP A 203 -6.06 19.47 -4.63
CA TRP A 203 -5.37 20.49 -3.85
C TRP A 203 -3.85 20.44 -4.06
N LEU A 204 -3.26 19.24 -4.06
CA LEU A 204 -1.86 19.00 -4.41
C LEU A 204 -1.50 19.56 -5.81
N GLY A 205 -2.42 19.40 -6.78
CA GLY A 205 -2.21 19.87 -8.15
C GLY A 205 -2.27 21.39 -8.31
N VAL A 206 -3.08 22.10 -7.49
CA VAL A 206 -3.22 23.55 -7.56
C VAL A 206 -2.00 24.30 -7.02
N ASP A 207 -1.36 23.78 -5.97
CA ASP A 207 -0.17 24.41 -5.39
C ASP A 207 1.11 24.15 -6.20
N PHE A 208 1.09 23.18 -7.11
CA PHE A 208 2.22 22.90 -8.00
C PHE A 208 2.31 23.84 -9.19
N VAL A 209 1.23 24.57 -9.52
CA VAL A 209 1.14 25.51 -10.65
C VAL A 209 1.44 26.95 -10.24
N LYS A 210 1.59 27.25 -8.94
CA LYS A 210 2.04 28.53 -8.40
C LYS A 210 3.52 28.50 -8.07
#